data_6c73855341073509497296cf1d7ba150
#
_entry.id   6c73855341073509497296cf1d7ba150
#
_cell.length_a   1.000
_cell.length_b   1.000
_cell.length_c   1.000
_cell.angle_alpha   90.00
_cell.angle_beta   90.00
_cell.angle_gamma   90.00
#
_symmetry.space_group_name_H-M   'P 1'
#
loop_
_entity.id
_entity.type
_entity.pdbx_description
1 polymer ?
#
loop_
_entity_poly.entity_id
_entity_poly.type
_entity_poly.pdbx_seq_one_letter_code
_entity_poly.pdbx_strand_id
1 'polypeptide(L)'
;MIPILHTEKLCKSFSNGAAQQHVIKNLDLEIMEGDFTVIMGASGSGKSTLLYALSGMDKPTLGKVFFGDTEIQDYTNDQLAVFRRKNCGFVFQSIYLLENQNVLDNVLTGAFAVQKNSPELIKRVKELLAKVGLDEAMQKKYPNQLSGGEAQRVGIVRAVINEPKILFADEPTGSLNSTSGRDVLDIFTGVHENGQSIVMVTHDIKTALRGTRVIYLRDGKVVGEHRMAKYGEDDLKERREKLTGFLDEMGW
;
A
#
# COMPACT_ATOMS: atom_id res chain seq x y z
N MET A 1 7.61 -7.96 -18.91
CA MET A 1 7.25 -8.07 -17.48
C MET A 1 5.85 -8.62 -17.42
N ILE A 2 5.58 -9.52 -16.49
CA ILE A 2 4.26 -10.14 -16.33
C ILE A 2 3.50 -9.31 -15.28
N PRO A 3 2.23 -8.96 -15.50
CA PRO A 3 1.45 -8.26 -14.48
C PRO A 3 1.21 -9.17 -13.27
N ILE A 4 1.52 -8.67 -12.05
CA ILE A 4 1.18 -9.34 -10.80
C ILE A 4 -0.32 -9.21 -10.51
N LEU A 5 -0.93 -8.13 -11.00
CA LEU A 5 -2.35 -7.84 -10.83
C LEU A 5 -2.86 -7.11 -12.07
N HIS A 6 -4.05 -7.49 -12.56
CA HIS A 6 -4.72 -6.73 -13.61
C HIS A 6 -6.23 -6.73 -13.43
N THR A 7 -6.90 -5.77 -14.07
CA THR A 7 -8.35 -5.65 -14.05
C THR A 7 -8.93 -5.58 -15.44
N GLU A 8 -10.15 -6.12 -15.61
CA GLU A 8 -10.94 -6.01 -16.82
C GLU A 8 -12.27 -5.32 -16.51
N LYS A 9 -12.49 -4.15 -17.08
CA LYS A 9 -13.72 -3.35 -16.97
C LYS A 9 -14.20 -3.18 -15.52
N LEU A 10 -13.25 -2.99 -14.61
CA LEU A 10 -13.53 -2.86 -13.19
C LEU A 10 -14.48 -1.69 -12.91
N CYS A 11 -15.59 -1.99 -12.24
CA CYS A 11 -16.54 -0.99 -11.75
C CYS A 11 -16.79 -1.18 -10.26
N LYS A 12 -16.87 -0.06 -9.53
CA LYS A 12 -17.33 -0.05 -8.14
C LYS A 12 -18.35 1.04 -7.94
N SER A 13 -19.48 0.64 -7.40
CA SER A 13 -20.59 1.54 -7.06
C SER A 13 -21.04 1.29 -5.64
N PHE A 14 -21.45 2.37 -4.97
CA PHE A 14 -22.09 2.30 -3.66
C PHE A 14 -23.55 2.76 -3.80
N SER A 15 -24.45 2.10 -3.08
CA SER A 15 -25.86 2.48 -3.01
C SER A 15 -26.14 3.15 -1.66
N ASN A 16 -26.69 4.33 -1.68
CA ASN A 16 -27.15 5.03 -0.49
C ASN A 16 -28.65 5.32 -0.65
N GLY A 17 -29.48 4.34 -0.32
CA GLY A 17 -30.92 4.41 -0.57
C GLY A 17 -31.27 4.42 -2.06
N ALA A 18 -31.91 5.49 -2.54
CA ALA A 18 -32.36 5.61 -3.93
C ALA A 18 -31.25 6.06 -4.90
N ALA A 19 -30.12 6.57 -4.41
CA ALA A 19 -29.03 7.08 -5.24
C ALA A 19 -27.89 6.05 -5.35
N GLN A 20 -27.43 5.79 -6.57
CA GLN A 20 -26.26 4.98 -6.86
C GLN A 20 -25.09 5.89 -7.24
N GLN A 21 -23.98 5.79 -6.52
CA GLN A 21 -22.74 6.53 -6.80
C GLN A 21 -21.72 5.59 -7.46
N HIS A 22 -21.39 5.86 -8.72
CA HIS A 22 -20.34 5.14 -9.46
C HIS A 22 -18.98 5.75 -9.15
N VAL A 23 -18.16 5.05 -8.36
CA VAL A 23 -16.86 5.53 -7.90
C VAL A 23 -15.74 5.08 -8.83
N ILE A 24 -15.73 3.82 -9.29
CA ILE A 24 -14.81 3.33 -10.32
C ILE A 24 -15.62 2.95 -11.54
N LYS A 25 -15.13 3.32 -12.74
CA LYS A 25 -15.92 3.28 -13.98
C LYS A 25 -15.14 2.61 -15.10
N ASN A 26 -15.42 1.33 -15.34
CA ASN A 26 -14.93 0.57 -16.49
C ASN A 26 -13.40 0.67 -16.63
N LEU A 27 -12.67 0.37 -15.54
CA LEU A 27 -11.24 0.61 -15.44
C LEU A 27 -10.45 -0.66 -15.76
N ASP A 28 -9.59 -0.58 -16.77
CA ASP A 28 -8.58 -1.57 -17.10
C ASP A 28 -7.23 -1.06 -16.60
N LEU A 29 -6.56 -1.86 -15.78
CA LEU A 29 -5.30 -1.50 -15.13
C LEU A 29 -4.42 -2.74 -14.98
N GLU A 30 -3.14 -2.58 -15.20
CA GLU A 30 -2.11 -3.59 -14.92
C GLU A 30 -1.13 -3.05 -13.90
N ILE A 31 -0.77 -3.86 -12.92
CA ILE A 31 0.32 -3.61 -11.96
C ILE A 31 1.40 -4.64 -12.24
N MET A 32 2.60 -4.18 -12.56
CA MET A 32 3.72 -5.07 -12.88
C MET A 32 4.42 -5.56 -11.63
N GLU A 33 4.94 -6.79 -11.67
CA GLU A 33 5.78 -7.32 -10.61
C GLU A 33 7.06 -6.49 -10.46
N GLY A 34 7.40 -6.15 -9.22
CA GLY A 34 8.56 -5.32 -8.89
C GLY A 34 8.37 -3.81 -9.12
N ASP A 35 7.20 -3.33 -9.57
CA ASP A 35 6.92 -1.90 -9.68
C ASP A 35 6.55 -1.28 -8.33
N PHE A 36 6.92 -0.01 -8.15
CA PHE A 36 6.35 0.85 -7.13
C PHE A 36 5.34 1.79 -7.81
N THR A 37 4.09 1.32 -7.90
CA THR A 37 3.00 2.09 -8.51
C THR A 37 2.34 3.00 -7.49
N VAL A 38 2.30 4.30 -7.78
CA VAL A 38 1.58 5.30 -6.98
C VAL A 38 0.34 5.76 -7.73
N ILE A 39 -0.82 5.70 -7.08
CA ILE A 39 -2.09 6.19 -7.60
C ILE A 39 -2.37 7.55 -6.96
N MET A 40 -2.32 8.61 -7.76
CA MET A 40 -2.62 9.97 -7.37
C MET A 40 -3.99 10.42 -7.89
N GLY A 41 -4.49 11.52 -7.37
CA GLY A 41 -5.75 12.15 -7.77
C GLY A 41 -6.37 12.95 -6.62
N ALA A 42 -7.32 13.81 -6.94
CA ALA A 42 -8.03 14.64 -5.96
C ALA A 42 -8.75 13.80 -4.88
N SER A 43 -9.10 14.44 -3.77
CA SER A 43 -9.96 13.79 -2.76
C SER A 43 -11.27 13.36 -3.41
N GLY A 44 -11.74 12.14 -3.08
CA GLY A 44 -12.98 11.59 -3.65
C GLY A 44 -12.84 11.01 -5.07
N SER A 45 -11.67 11.01 -5.71
CA SER A 45 -11.48 10.44 -7.05
C SER A 45 -11.61 8.91 -7.13
N GLY A 46 -11.65 8.22 -5.98
CA GLY A 46 -11.81 6.76 -5.88
C GLY A 46 -10.51 5.98 -5.60
N LYS A 47 -9.41 6.63 -5.20
CA LYS A 47 -8.10 5.99 -4.97
C LYS A 47 -8.16 4.82 -3.98
N SER A 48 -8.62 5.07 -2.75
CA SER A 48 -8.72 4.00 -1.73
C SER A 48 -9.73 2.93 -2.14
N THR A 49 -10.84 3.32 -2.82
CA THR A 49 -11.80 2.37 -3.38
C THR A 49 -11.15 1.45 -4.40
N LEU A 50 -10.33 2.01 -5.29
CA LEU A 50 -9.56 1.23 -6.26
C LEU A 50 -8.58 0.30 -5.57
N LEU A 51 -7.78 0.81 -4.61
CA LEU A 51 -6.83 0.01 -3.84
C LEU A 51 -7.51 -1.17 -3.13
N TYR A 52 -8.69 -0.94 -2.53
CA TYR A 52 -9.43 -2.00 -1.82
C TYR A 52 -10.04 -3.03 -2.79
N ALA A 53 -10.48 -2.61 -3.99
CA ALA A 53 -10.93 -3.54 -5.02
C ALA A 53 -9.77 -4.40 -5.55
N LEU A 54 -8.61 -3.79 -5.83
CA LEU A 54 -7.40 -4.50 -6.29
C LEU A 54 -6.89 -5.53 -5.28
N SER A 55 -6.98 -5.23 -4.00
CA SER A 55 -6.47 -6.08 -2.92
C SER A 55 -7.45 -7.16 -2.45
N GLY A 56 -8.68 -7.18 -2.98
CA GLY A 56 -9.75 -8.05 -2.50
C GLY A 56 -10.24 -7.71 -1.09
N MET A 57 -10.00 -6.49 -0.59
CA MET A 57 -10.62 -5.99 0.64
C MET A 57 -12.09 -5.65 0.43
N ASP A 58 -12.41 -5.16 -0.75
CA ASP A 58 -13.78 -4.89 -1.19
C ASP A 58 -14.00 -5.50 -2.57
N LYS A 59 -15.19 -6.04 -2.82
CA LYS A 59 -15.51 -6.65 -4.10
C LYS A 59 -15.91 -5.60 -5.13
N PRO A 60 -15.50 -5.74 -6.39
CA PRO A 60 -16.03 -4.93 -7.47
C PRO A 60 -17.54 -5.15 -7.61
N THR A 61 -18.24 -4.15 -8.13
CA THR A 61 -19.67 -4.28 -8.48
C THR A 61 -19.82 -5.01 -9.82
N LEU A 62 -18.92 -4.72 -10.78
CA LEU A 62 -18.82 -5.37 -12.09
C LEU A 62 -17.36 -5.42 -12.53
N GLY A 63 -17.07 -6.24 -13.51
CA GLY A 63 -15.72 -6.43 -14.05
C GLY A 63 -14.94 -7.45 -13.24
N LYS A 64 -13.65 -7.61 -13.56
CA LYS A 64 -12.81 -8.67 -13.05
C LYS A 64 -11.53 -8.12 -12.43
N VAL A 65 -11.01 -8.84 -11.45
CA VAL A 65 -9.71 -8.63 -10.84
C VAL A 65 -8.93 -9.93 -10.86
N PHE A 66 -7.75 -9.89 -11.44
CA PHE A 66 -6.85 -11.03 -11.56
C PHE A 66 -5.58 -10.78 -10.73
N PHE A 67 -5.15 -11.81 -10.02
CA PHE A 67 -3.86 -11.87 -9.37
C PHE A 67 -3.02 -12.97 -10.06
N GLY A 68 -2.04 -12.56 -10.86
CA GLY A 68 -1.48 -13.41 -11.90
C GLY A 68 -2.60 -13.91 -12.82
N ASP A 69 -2.71 -15.22 -12.96
CA ASP A 69 -3.76 -15.86 -13.79
C ASP A 69 -5.04 -16.20 -12.99
N THR A 70 -5.10 -15.80 -11.70
CA THR A 70 -6.21 -16.18 -10.82
C THR A 70 -7.24 -15.06 -10.70
N GLU A 71 -8.46 -15.32 -11.11
CA GLU A 71 -9.62 -14.44 -10.95
C GLU A 71 -10.11 -14.46 -9.49
N ILE A 72 -10.15 -13.30 -8.82
CA ILE A 72 -10.41 -13.24 -7.36
C ILE A 72 -11.76 -12.61 -6.97
N GLN A 73 -12.47 -11.92 -7.87
CA GLN A 73 -13.73 -11.25 -7.53
C GLN A 73 -14.85 -12.24 -7.16
N ASP A 74 -14.80 -13.48 -7.66
CA ASP A 74 -15.79 -14.53 -7.36
C ASP A 74 -15.51 -15.28 -6.05
N TYR A 75 -14.36 -15.01 -5.42
CA TYR A 75 -14.03 -15.63 -4.14
C TYR A 75 -15.02 -15.25 -3.06
N THR A 76 -15.36 -16.21 -2.19
CA THR A 76 -16.08 -15.93 -0.94
C THR A 76 -15.25 -15.04 -0.02
N ASN A 77 -15.87 -14.46 1.01
CA ASN A 77 -15.13 -13.64 1.98
C ASN A 77 -14.00 -14.42 2.67
N ASP A 78 -14.22 -15.70 2.97
CA ASP A 78 -13.21 -16.57 3.58
C ASP A 78 -12.06 -16.85 2.61
N GLN A 79 -12.36 -17.09 1.34
CA GLN A 79 -11.35 -17.28 0.30
C GLN A 79 -10.53 -15.99 0.09
N LEU A 80 -11.17 -14.82 0.08
CA LEU A 80 -10.49 -13.52 0.03
C LEU A 80 -9.62 -13.29 1.28
N ALA A 81 -10.08 -13.68 2.47
CA ALA A 81 -9.27 -13.57 3.69
C ALA A 81 -8.01 -14.46 3.60
N VAL A 82 -8.14 -15.69 3.11
CA VAL A 82 -7.01 -16.61 2.87
C VAL A 82 -6.08 -16.04 1.78
N PHE A 83 -6.63 -15.50 0.70
CA PHE A 83 -5.87 -14.87 -0.38
C PHE A 83 -5.04 -13.69 0.14
N ARG A 84 -5.67 -12.73 0.83
CA ARG A 84 -4.99 -11.56 1.40
C ARG A 84 -3.87 -11.95 2.36
N ARG A 85 -4.16 -12.87 3.28
CA ARG A 85 -3.19 -13.36 4.26
C ARG A 85 -1.89 -13.89 3.62
N LYS A 86 -2.00 -14.53 2.45
CA LYS A 86 -0.87 -15.17 1.76
C LYS A 86 -0.14 -14.25 0.78
N ASN A 87 -0.85 -13.30 0.19
CA ASN A 87 -0.34 -12.56 -0.97
C ASN A 87 -0.20 -11.06 -0.74
N CYS A 88 -0.92 -10.48 0.23
CA CYS A 88 -1.02 -9.04 0.39
C CYS A 88 -0.49 -8.58 1.75
N GLY A 89 0.31 -7.52 1.75
CA GLY A 89 0.61 -6.71 2.93
C GLY A 89 -0.20 -5.42 2.88
N PHE A 90 -0.55 -4.86 4.05
CA PHE A 90 -1.35 -3.64 4.14
C PHE A 90 -0.75 -2.64 5.11
N VAL A 91 -0.59 -1.39 4.66
CA VAL A 91 -0.20 -0.23 5.47
C VAL A 91 -1.27 0.85 5.28
N PHE A 92 -1.87 1.31 6.37
CA PHE A 92 -2.95 2.29 6.36
C PHE A 92 -2.51 3.61 6.99
N GLN A 93 -3.21 4.68 6.69
CA GLN A 93 -3.06 5.97 7.38
C GLN A 93 -3.39 5.84 8.87
N SER A 94 -4.50 5.15 9.21
CA SER A 94 -4.80 4.71 10.57
C SER A 94 -4.13 3.36 10.80
N ILE A 95 -3.15 3.29 11.69
CA ILE A 95 -2.18 2.19 11.74
C ILE A 95 -2.79 0.88 12.26
N TYR A 96 -3.90 0.96 13.02
CA TYR A 96 -4.63 -0.20 13.56
C TYR A 96 -3.72 -1.16 14.35
N LEU A 97 -2.89 -0.65 15.26
CA LEU A 97 -2.19 -1.47 16.22
C LEU A 97 -3.15 -1.92 17.33
N LEU A 98 -2.92 -3.11 17.85
CA LEU A 98 -3.68 -3.66 18.97
C LEU A 98 -3.18 -3.00 20.25
N GLU A 99 -4.01 -2.17 20.88
CA GLU A 99 -3.66 -1.32 22.01
C GLU A 99 -3.20 -2.10 23.26
N ASN A 100 -3.68 -3.33 23.40
CA ASN A 100 -3.35 -4.23 24.50
C ASN A 100 -2.14 -5.14 24.23
N GLN A 101 -1.43 -4.92 23.13
CA GLN A 101 -0.22 -5.64 22.74
C GLN A 101 0.94 -4.67 22.58
N ASN A 102 2.14 -5.10 22.98
CA ASN A 102 3.36 -4.33 22.72
C ASN A 102 3.75 -4.37 21.23
N VAL A 103 4.79 -3.64 20.85
CA VAL A 103 5.28 -3.56 19.46
C VAL A 103 5.63 -4.92 18.89
N LEU A 104 6.39 -5.74 19.63
CA LEU A 104 6.79 -7.09 19.19
C LEU A 104 5.56 -7.97 18.97
N ASP A 105 4.62 -7.99 19.91
CA ASP A 105 3.41 -8.81 19.83
C ASP A 105 2.47 -8.37 18.71
N ASN A 106 2.38 -7.07 18.42
CA ASN A 106 1.62 -6.56 17.27
C ASN A 106 2.13 -7.11 15.93
N VAL A 107 3.45 -7.24 15.76
CA VAL A 107 4.04 -7.83 14.55
C VAL A 107 3.87 -9.34 14.54
N LEU A 108 4.10 -10.01 15.68
CA LEU A 108 3.93 -11.46 15.82
C LEU A 108 2.49 -11.90 15.54
N THR A 109 1.50 -11.14 15.98
CA THR A 109 0.08 -11.42 15.67
C THR A 109 -0.17 -11.44 14.17
N GLY A 110 0.41 -10.49 13.42
CA GLY A 110 0.37 -10.50 11.95
C GLY A 110 1.10 -11.70 11.34
N ALA A 111 2.26 -12.05 11.90
CA ALA A 111 3.05 -13.19 11.44
C ALA A 111 2.31 -14.53 11.64
N PHE A 112 1.65 -14.72 12.77
CA PHE A 112 0.91 -15.95 13.09
C PHE A 112 -0.30 -16.23 12.19
N ALA A 113 -0.72 -15.24 11.42
CA ALA A 113 -1.71 -15.49 10.37
C ALA A 113 -1.23 -16.48 9.30
N VAL A 114 0.09 -16.60 9.09
CA VAL A 114 0.70 -17.47 8.06
C VAL A 114 1.69 -18.47 8.67
N GLN A 115 2.44 -18.06 9.69
CA GLN A 115 3.58 -18.77 10.24
C GLN A 115 3.26 -19.34 11.64
N LYS A 116 3.91 -20.45 11.98
CA LYS A 116 3.85 -20.98 13.34
C LYS A 116 4.84 -20.22 14.25
N ASN A 117 4.51 -20.15 15.54
CA ASN A 117 5.44 -19.59 16.53
C ASN A 117 6.74 -20.42 16.58
N SER A 118 7.87 -19.75 16.43
CA SER A 118 9.19 -20.34 16.55
C SER A 118 10.22 -19.32 17.02
N PRO A 119 11.33 -19.75 17.64
CA PRO A 119 12.43 -18.85 18.01
C PRO A 119 13.00 -18.06 16.82
N GLU A 120 13.06 -18.68 15.64
CA GLU A 120 13.56 -18.09 14.40
C GLU A 120 12.65 -16.95 13.94
N LEU A 121 11.32 -17.14 14.00
CA LEU A 121 10.36 -16.10 13.68
C LEU A 121 10.47 -14.91 14.64
N ILE A 122 10.57 -15.17 15.94
CA ILE A 122 10.73 -14.11 16.94
C ILE A 122 12.02 -13.33 16.69
N LYS A 123 13.12 -14.01 16.39
CA LYS A 123 14.41 -13.40 16.05
C LYS A 123 14.27 -12.52 14.82
N ARG A 124 13.66 -13.03 13.75
CA ARG A 124 13.42 -12.29 12.51
C ARG A 124 12.56 -11.04 12.73
N VAL A 125 11.50 -11.12 13.51
CA VAL A 125 10.68 -9.95 13.86
C VAL A 125 11.51 -8.90 14.57
N LYS A 126 12.32 -9.27 15.56
CA LYS A 126 13.20 -8.36 16.30
C LYS A 126 14.22 -7.68 15.37
N GLU A 127 14.83 -8.42 14.45
CA GLU A 127 15.77 -7.90 13.48
C GLU A 127 15.12 -6.90 12.50
N LEU A 128 13.91 -7.19 12.01
CA LEU A 128 13.18 -6.28 11.13
C LEU A 128 12.76 -5.00 11.86
N LEU A 129 12.30 -5.10 13.09
CA LEU A 129 12.00 -3.94 13.93
C LEU A 129 13.25 -3.09 14.17
N ALA A 130 14.38 -3.70 14.49
CA ALA A 130 15.64 -2.99 14.66
C ALA A 130 16.11 -2.28 13.38
N LYS A 131 15.93 -2.89 12.20
CA LYS A 131 16.27 -2.29 10.89
C LYS A 131 15.48 -1.01 10.61
N VAL A 132 14.27 -0.87 11.15
CA VAL A 132 13.47 0.34 11.01
C VAL A 132 13.59 1.28 12.22
N GLY A 133 14.66 1.13 13.03
CA GLY A 133 14.97 2.01 14.14
C GLY A 133 14.11 1.77 15.39
N LEU A 134 13.52 0.59 15.55
CA LEU A 134 12.76 0.18 16.73
C LEU A 134 13.61 -0.83 17.53
N ASP A 135 14.44 -0.31 18.43
CA ASP A 135 15.35 -1.09 19.26
C ASP A 135 14.61 -2.00 20.28
N GLU A 136 15.36 -2.79 21.05
CA GLU A 136 14.79 -3.75 21.99
C GLU A 136 13.95 -3.08 23.10
N ALA A 137 14.28 -1.86 23.50
CA ALA A 137 13.51 -1.11 24.49
C ALA A 137 12.16 -0.67 23.89
N MET A 138 12.17 -0.24 22.64
CA MET A 138 10.97 0.16 21.91
C MET A 138 10.05 -1.02 21.59
N GLN A 139 10.60 -2.20 21.35
CA GLN A 139 9.82 -3.41 21.08
C GLN A 139 8.91 -3.83 22.24
N LYS A 140 9.20 -3.39 23.45
CA LYS A 140 8.41 -3.64 24.67
C LYS A 140 7.33 -2.59 24.92
N LYS A 141 7.34 -1.45 24.20
CA LYS A 141 6.36 -0.38 24.35
C LYS A 141 4.99 -0.77 23.79
N TYR A 142 3.95 -0.13 24.30
CA TYR A 142 2.59 -0.24 23.81
C TYR A 142 2.27 0.89 22.82
N PRO A 143 1.25 0.76 21.95
CA PRO A 143 0.91 1.76 20.93
C PRO A 143 0.78 3.19 21.43
N ASN A 144 0.18 3.39 22.61
CA ASN A 144 0.00 4.70 23.24
C ASN A 144 1.31 5.36 23.73
N GLN A 145 2.43 4.65 23.69
CA GLN A 145 3.76 5.12 24.07
C GLN A 145 4.63 5.45 22.82
N LEU A 146 4.06 5.32 21.61
CA LEU A 146 4.74 5.53 20.36
C LEU A 146 4.34 6.88 19.73
N SER A 147 5.28 7.53 19.07
CA SER A 147 4.96 8.57 18.10
C SER A 147 4.25 7.96 16.87
N GLY A 148 3.55 8.80 16.11
CA GLY A 148 2.88 8.34 14.88
C GLY A 148 3.85 7.68 13.89
N GLY A 149 5.06 8.23 13.73
CA GLY A 149 6.09 7.64 12.85
C GLY A 149 6.61 6.30 13.35
N GLU A 150 6.81 6.12 14.67
CA GLU A 150 7.19 4.85 15.27
C GLU A 150 6.10 3.80 15.06
N ALA A 151 4.85 4.14 15.33
CA ALA A 151 3.72 3.26 15.13
C ALA A 151 3.57 2.87 13.64
N GLN A 152 3.79 3.81 12.71
CA GLN A 152 3.75 3.50 11.28
C GLN A 152 4.85 2.53 10.86
N ARG A 153 6.07 2.67 11.40
CA ARG A 153 7.15 1.71 11.17
C ARG A 153 6.81 0.30 11.68
N VAL A 154 6.14 0.19 12.83
CA VAL A 154 5.58 -1.11 13.31
C VAL A 154 4.57 -1.66 12.30
N GLY A 155 3.66 -0.82 11.79
CA GLY A 155 2.68 -1.19 10.77
C GLY A 155 3.30 -1.73 9.50
N ILE A 156 4.39 -1.12 9.02
CA ILE A 156 5.13 -1.59 7.84
C ILE A 156 5.77 -2.96 8.12
N VAL A 157 6.47 -3.12 9.24
CA VAL A 157 7.09 -4.42 9.59
C VAL A 157 6.03 -5.52 9.68
N ARG A 158 4.86 -5.23 10.30
CA ARG A 158 3.72 -6.15 10.34
C ARG A 158 3.21 -6.52 8.95
N ALA A 159 3.22 -5.57 8.01
CA ALA A 159 2.75 -5.80 6.65
C ALA A 159 3.71 -6.66 5.82
N VAL A 160 5.02 -6.59 6.06
CA VAL A 160 6.04 -7.30 5.26
C VAL A 160 6.55 -8.59 5.90
N ILE A 161 6.23 -8.88 7.17
CA ILE A 161 6.79 -10.03 7.92
C ILE A 161 6.50 -11.37 7.26
N ASN A 162 5.38 -11.49 6.55
CA ASN A 162 4.96 -12.70 5.85
C ASN A 162 5.41 -12.74 4.38
N GLU A 163 6.31 -11.84 3.94
CA GLU A 163 6.82 -11.75 2.57
C GLU A 163 5.69 -11.74 1.52
N PRO A 164 4.77 -10.78 1.60
CA PRO A 164 3.65 -10.72 0.67
C PRO A 164 4.16 -10.48 -0.76
N LYS A 165 3.45 -10.97 -1.76
CA LYS A 165 3.78 -10.71 -3.17
C LYS A 165 3.59 -9.24 -3.55
N ILE A 166 2.64 -8.57 -2.89
CA ILE A 166 2.33 -7.15 -3.13
C ILE A 166 2.00 -6.44 -1.82
N LEU A 167 2.52 -5.22 -1.67
CA LEU A 167 2.26 -4.33 -0.54
C LEU A 167 1.31 -3.22 -0.97
N PHE A 168 0.17 -3.11 -0.32
CA PHE A 168 -0.80 -2.03 -0.51
C PHE A 168 -0.65 -0.99 0.59
N ALA A 169 -0.58 0.31 0.22
CA ALA A 169 -0.44 1.40 1.16
C ALA A 169 -1.49 2.49 0.88
N ASP A 170 -2.32 2.79 1.87
CA ASP A 170 -3.35 3.82 1.78
C ASP A 170 -2.94 5.04 2.61
N GLU A 171 -2.49 6.13 1.94
CA GLU A 171 -2.03 7.39 2.55
C GLU A 171 -1.06 7.19 3.74
N PRO A 172 0.02 6.39 3.61
CA PRO A 172 0.82 5.92 4.75
C PRO A 172 1.55 7.02 5.52
N THR A 173 1.63 8.23 4.97
CA THR A 173 2.29 9.39 5.60
C THR A 173 1.33 10.52 5.92
N GLY A 174 0.04 10.36 5.64
CA GLY A 174 -0.96 11.45 5.69
C GLY A 174 -1.18 12.06 7.07
N SER A 175 -0.87 11.34 8.15
CA SER A 175 -0.97 11.83 9.54
C SER A 175 0.38 12.20 10.18
N LEU A 176 1.50 12.11 9.43
CA LEU A 176 2.85 12.28 9.95
C LEU A 176 3.42 13.67 9.68
N ASN A 177 4.30 14.13 10.58
CA ASN A 177 5.13 15.30 10.29
C ASN A 177 6.15 14.98 9.19
N SER A 178 6.78 16.02 8.62
CA SER A 178 7.66 15.88 7.46
C SER A 178 8.89 14.99 7.71
N THR A 179 9.45 14.98 8.93
CA THR A 179 10.61 14.14 9.27
C THR A 179 10.19 12.68 9.35
N SER A 180 9.19 12.36 10.16
CA SER A 180 8.68 10.99 10.29
C SER A 180 8.12 10.45 8.96
N GLY A 181 7.51 11.32 8.15
CA GLY A 181 7.05 10.95 6.81
C GLY A 181 8.20 10.54 5.89
N ARG A 182 9.34 11.27 5.93
CA ARG A 182 10.53 10.90 5.16
C ARG A 182 11.06 9.54 5.60
N ASP A 183 11.24 9.31 6.91
CA ASP A 183 11.73 8.04 7.45
C ASP A 183 10.87 6.86 6.99
N VAL A 184 9.54 7.03 7.01
CA VAL A 184 8.58 6.03 6.53
C VAL A 184 8.75 5.78 5.02
N LEU A 185 8.91 6.84 4.21
CA LEU A 185 9.13 6.70 2.77
C LEU A 185 10.48 6.04 2.43
N ASP A 186 11.52 6.29 3.23
CA ASP A 186 12.82 5.63 3.07
C ASP A 186 12.70 4.11 3.31
N ILE A 187 11.88 3.69 4.27
CA ILE A 187 11.58 2.27 4.49
C ILE A 187 10.86 1.67 3.26
N PHE A 188 9.84 2.35 2.70
CA PHE A 188 9.17 1.89 1.48
C PHE A 188 10.14 1.77 0.31
N THR A 189 11.04 2.74 0.15
CA THR A 189 12.09 2.71 -0.88
C THR A 189 12.98 1.47 -0.69
N GLY A 190 13.49 1.22 0.51
CA GLY A 190 14.32 0.05 0.80
C GLY A 190 13.58 -1.28 0.61
N VAL A 191 12.29 -1.35 0.95
CA VAL A 191 11.46 -2.53 0.71
C VAL A 191 11.28 -2.77 -0.79
N HIS A 192 11.06 -1.72 -1.59
CA HIS A 192 10.96 -1.80 -3.04
C HIS A 192 12.30 -2.20 -3.70
N GLU A 193 13.42 -1.65 -3.25
CA GLU A 193 14.77 -2.00 -3.75
C GLU A 193 15.08 -3.49 -3.56
N ASN A 194 14.52 -4.12 -2.53
CA ASN A 194 14.59 -5.56 -2.30
C ASN A 194 13.59 -6.38 -3.15
N GLY A 195 12.95 -5.75 -4.14
CA GLY A 195 12.10 -6.43 -5.13
C GLY A 195 10.62 -6.49 -4.80
N GLN A 196 10.17 -5.86 -3.72
CA GLN A 196 8.76 -5.84 -3.34
C GLN A 196 7.93 -5.01 -4.32
N SER A 197 6.86 -5.59 -4.87
CA SER A 197 5.83 -4.85 -5.59
C SER A 197 5.01 -4.00 -4.62
N ILE A 198 4.80 -2.72 -4.94
CA ILE A 198 4.06 -1.79 -4.08
C ILE A 198 2.98 -1.07 -4.88
N VAL A 199 1.76 -1.00 -4.33
CA VAL A 199 0.70 -0.10 -4.78
C VAL A 199 0.37 0.85 -3.65
N MET A 200 0.61 2.14 -3.87
CA MET A 200 0.38 3.18 -2.88
C MET A 200 -0.59 4.21 -3.41
N VAL A 201 -1.56 4.62 -2.60
CA VAL A 201 -2.41 5.78 -2.92
C VAL A 201 -2.01 6.97 -2.06
N THR A 202 -1.95 8.13 -2.68
CA THR A 202 -1.64 9.38 -1.99
C THR A 202 -2.08 10.60 -2.81
N HIS A 203 -2.19 11.74 -2.14
CA HIS A 203 -2.30 13.05 -2.76
C HIS A 203 -1.01 13.89 -2.59
N ASP A 204 0.03 13.36 -1.93
CA ASP A 204 1.28 14.08 -1.67
C ASP A 204 2.33 13.80 -2.76
N ILE A 205 2.84 14.86 -3.39
CA ILE A 205 3.88 14.78 -4.42
C ILE A 205 5.18 14.17 -3.87
N LYS A 206 5.57 14.49 -2.63
CA LYS A 206 6.81 13.96 -2.04
C LYS A 206 6.75 12.43 -1.92
N THR A 207 5.60 11.91 -1.56
CA THR A 207 5.32 10.48 -1.53
C THR A 207 5.35 9.88 -2.93
N ALA A 208 4.71 10.53 -3.91
CA ALA A 208 4.65 10.06 -5.30
C ALA A 208 6.03 10.02 -5.97
N LEU A 209 6.96 10.88 -5.57
CA LEU A 209 8.35 10.85 -6.06
C LEU A 209 9.07 9.53 -5.75
N ARG A 210 8.62 8.71 -4.82
CA ARG A 210 9.22 7.40 -4.52
C ARG A 210 8.82 6.29 -5.50
N GLY A 211 7.72 6.49 -6.22
CA GLY A 211 7.21 5.51 -7.19
C GLY A 211 8.06 5.39 -8.45
N THR A 212 8.06 4.24 -9.08
CA THR A 212 8.59 4.04 -10.45
C THR A 212 7.53 4.32 -11.51
N ARG A 213 6.26 4.34 -11.07
CA ARG A 213 5.10 4.59 -11.92
C ARG A 213 4.06 5.39 -11.16
N VAL A 214 3.59 6.49 -11.73
CA VAL A 214 2.50 7.30 -11.18
C VAL A 214 1.31 7.24 -12.12
N ILE A 215 0.15 6.88 -11.57
CA ILE A 215 -1.13 6.82 -12.26
C ILE A 215 -2.00 7.95 -11.70
N TYR A 216 -2.58 8.77 -12.57
CA TYR A 216 -3.51 9.81 -12.15
C TYR A 216 -4.96 9.37 -12.33
N LEU A 217 -5.69 9.28 -11.21
CA LEU A 217 -7.09 8.89 -11.15
C LEU A 217 -7.99 10.12 -11.02
N ARG A 218 -8.94 10.29 -11.95
CA ARG A 218 -9.96 11.35 -11.91
C ARG A 218 -11.33 10.77 -12.24
N ASP A 219 -12.32 11.05 -11.39
CA ASP A 219 -13.72 10.62 -11.56
C ASP A 219 -13.90 9.10 -11.81
N GLY A 220 -13.05 8.30 -11.14
CA GLY A 220 -13.07 6.84 -11.23
C GLY A 220 -12.44 6.26 -12.50
N LYS A 221 -11.65 7.04 -13.23
CA LYS A 221 -10.92 6.61 -14.44
C LYS A 221 -9.45 6.98 -14.37
N VAL A 222 -8.60 6.18 -14.94
CA VAL A 222 -7.20 6.54 -15.22
C VAL A 222 -7.19 7.54 -16.37
N VAL A 223 -6.65 8.73 -16.13
CA VAL A 223 -6.56 9.80 -17.13
C VAL A 223 -5.14 10.09 -17.59
N GLY A 224 -4.14 9.54 -16.90
CA GLY A 224 -2.74 9.63 -17.28
C GLY A 224 -1.84 8.70 -16.50
N GLU A 225 -0.67 8.44 -17.05
CA GLU A 225 0.38 7.62 -16.46
C GLU A 225 1.74 8.26 -16.71
N HIS A 226 2.60 8.28 -15.71
CA HIS A 226 3.99 8.75 -15.81
C HIS A 226 4.93 7.69 -15.24
N ARG A 227 5.96 7.33 -16.00
CA ARG A 227 6.99 6.37 -15.58
C ARG A 227 8.27 7.09 -15.22
N MET A 228 8.91 6.64 -14.17
CA MET A 228 10.16 7.17 -13.65
C MET A 228 11.15 6.02 -13.41
N ALA A 229 12.43 6.30 -13.40
CA ALA A 229 13.46 5.37 -12.95
C ALA A 229 13.24 4.99 -11.47
N LYS A 230 13.97 4.02 -10.93
CA LYS A 230 14.03 3.79 -9.48
C LYS A 230 14.43 5.08 -8.78
N TYR A 231 13.91 5.29 -7.56
CA TYR A 231 14.19 6.49 -6.79
C TYR A 231 15.69 6.61 -6.48
N GLY A 232 16.23 7.82 -6.68
CA GLY A 232 17.58 8.22 -6.30
C GLY A 232 17.56 9.67 -5.79
N GLU A 233 18.46 10.02 -4.89
CA GLU A 233 18.55 11.40 -4.39
C GLU A 233 19.18 12.33 -5.42
N ASP A 234 20.05 11.80 -6.29
CA ASP A 234 20.82 12.57 -7.28
C ASP A 234 19.93 13.18 -8.37
N ASP A 235 18.80 12.55 -8.70
CA ASP A 235 17.86 12.99 -9.75
C ASP A 235 16.59 13.68 -9.20
N LEU A 236 16.52 13.90 -7.90
CA LEU A 236 15.29 14.34 -7.21
C LEU A 236 14.71 15.65 -7.80
N LYS A 237 15.55 16.58 -8.21
CA LYS A 237 15.09 17.87 -8.79
C LYS A 237 14.42 17.62 -10.14
N GLU A 238 15.10 16.94 -11.05
CA GLU A 238 14.58 16.61 -12.38
C GLU A 238 13.31 15.76 -12.29
N ARG A 239 13.32 14.76 -11.40
CA ARG A 239 12.19 13.90 -11.11
C ARG A 239 10.97 14.67 -10.64
N ARG A 240 11.18 15.66 -9.77
CA ARG A 240 10.13 16.56 -9.29
C ARG A 240 9.57 17.42 -10.41
N GLU A 241 10.43 18.04 -11.23
CA GLU A 241 10.02 18.88 -12.35
C GLU A 241 9.15 18.08 -13.34
N LYS A 242 9.58 16.87 -13.72
CA LYS A 242 8.84 15.99 -14.63
C LYS A 242 7.49 15.57 -14.05
N LEU A 243 7.47 15.14 -12.77
CA LEU A 243 6.22 14.73 -12.13
C LEU A 243 5.26 15.91 -11.96
N THR A 244 5.75 17.09 -11.58
CA THR A 244 4.90 18.29 -11.45
C THR A 244 4.32 18.68 -12.80
N GLY A 245 5.11 18.70 -13.86
CA GLY A 245 4.61 18.98 -15.22
C GLY A 245 3.52 17.98 -15.66
N PHE A 246 3.73 16.70 -15.41
CA PHE A 246 2.70 15.69 -15.68
C PHE A 246 1.41 15.92 -14.87
N LEU A 247 1.53 16.26 -13.59
CA LEU A 247 0.36 16.52 -12.73
C LEU A 247 -0.38 17.80 -13.15
N ASP A 248 0.33 18.85 -13.55
CA ASP A 248 -0.25 20.08 -14.09
C ASP A 248 -1.06 19.81 -15.37
N GLU A 249 -0.53 18.97 -16.29
CA GLU A 249 -1.25 18.53 -17.50
C GLU A 249 -2.52 17.73 -17.13
N MET A 250 -2.50 16.98 -16.02
CA MET A 250 -3.67 16.24 -15.52
C MET A 250 -4.65 17.13 -14.77
N GLY A 251 -4.35 18.40 -14.53
CA GLY A 251 -5.20 19.35 -13.80
C GLY A 251 -5.19 19.11 -12.29
N TRP A 252 -4.04 18.74 -11.76
CA TRP A 252 -3.77 18.60 -10.32
C TRP A 252 -3.92 19.93 -9.59
#